data_d39ba6bc6baa0a2d67c99cbf344243ab
#
_entry.id   d39ba6bc6baa0a2d67c99cbf344243ab
#
_cell.length_a   1.000
_cell.length_b   1.000
_cell.length_c   1.000
_cell.angle_alpha   90.00
_cell.angle_beta   90.00
_cell.angle_gamma   90.00
#
_symmetry.space_group_name_H-M   'P 1'
#
loop_
_entity.id
_entity.type
_entity.pdbx_description
1 polymer ?
#
loop_
_entity_poly.entity_id
_entity_poly.type
_entity_poly.pdbx_seq_one_letter_code
_entity_poly.pdbx_strand_id
1 'polypeptide(L)'
;MTRSYIVITLLTLTGLSVTSAQSDKIKDAKDDLTMRTPSNTNDPIKSIIIHEEVDFTASPKRLYEALLDAKQFTAFSGRPADINREVGGAFSLFSGHIVGRNVELVPNQRIVQAWRTVDWPEGVYSIVKFELKAQGSGTHLIFDHIGFPEGLHDHLAEGWHGHYWEQLKNYLR
;
A
#
# COMPACT_ATOMS: atom_id res chain seq x y z
N MET A 1 -48.02 34.25 27.23
CA MET A 1 -48.76 32.98 27.19
C MET A 1 -49.12 32.69 25.74
N THR A 2 -48.29 31.87 25.08
CA THR A 2 -48.49 31.53 23.67
C THR A 2 -48.51 30.00 23.54
N ARG A 3 -49.69 29.45 23.25
CA ARG A 3 -49.92 28.00 23.09
C ARG A 3 -49.41 27.54 21.72
N SER A 4 -48.47 26.62 21.72
CA SER A 4 -48.07 25.88 20.49
C SER A 4 -49.03 24.73 20.27
N TYR A 5 -49.60 24.67 19.09
CA TYR A 5 -50.40 23.53 18.59
C TYR A 5 -49.50 22.57 17.83
N ILE A 6 -49.46 21.31 18.25
CA ILE A 6 -48.81 20.22 17.57
C ILE A 6 -49.83 19.65 16.56
N VAL A 7 -49.53 19.73 15.26
CA VAL A 7 -50.28 19.08 14.19
C VAL A 7 -49.67 17.68 13.97
N ILE A 8 -50.44 16.66 14.29
CA ILE A 8 -50.08 15.26 14.01
C ILE A 8 -50.63 14.92 12.62
N THR A 9 -49.74 14.76 11.66
CA THR A 9 -50.12 14.28 10.30
C THR A 9 -50.06 12.75 10.31
N LEU A 10 -51.24 12.14 10.12
CA LEU A 10 -51.42 10.71 10.01
C LEU A 10 -51.00 10.26 8.58
N LEU A 11 -49.92 9.49 8.47
CA LEU A 11 -49.47 8.93 7.19
C LEU A 11 -50.20 7.60 6.96
N THR A 12 -51.07 7.54 5.98
CA THR A 12 -51.76 6.32 5.55
C THR A 12 -50.82 5.46 4.70
N LEU A 13 -50.60 4.24 5.18
CA LEU A 13 -49.80 3.22 4.50
C LEU A 13 -50.61 2.62 3.34
N THR A 14 -50.30 2.99 2.11
CA THR A 14 -50.84 2.30 0.91
C THR A 14 -49.98 1.08 0.61
N GLY A 15 -50.58 -0.10 0.75
CA GLY A 15 -49.92 -1.37 0.45
C GLY A 15 -49.61 -1.49 -1.06
N LEU A 16 -48.32 -1.67 -1.40
CA LEU A 16 -47.91 -2.04 -2.75
C LEU A 16 -48.08 -3.56 -2.91
N SER A 17 -49.00 -3.95 -3.77
CA SER A 17 -49.14 -5.33 -4.24
C SER A 17 -47.99 -5.65 -5.20
N VAL A 18 -47.07 -6.56 -4.81
CA VAL A 18 -46.01 -7.06 -5.69
C VAL A 18 -46.64 -8.04 -6.68
N THR A 19 -46.63 -7.70 -7.98
CA THR A 19 -47.15 -8.56 -9.05
C THR A 19 -46.22 -9.75 -9.31
N SER A 20 -46.80 -10.90 -9.69
CA SER A 20 -46.13 -12.19 -9.94
C SER A 20 -44.93 -12.14 -10.92
N ALA A 21 -44.91 -11.14 -11.81
CA ALA A 21 -43.84 -10.94 -12.77
C ALA A 21 -42.47 -10.52 -12.14
N GLN A 22 -42.49 -10.05 -10.90
CA GLN A 22 -41.26 -9.64 -10.19
C GLN A 22 -40.58 -10.83 -9.46
N SER A 23 -41.36 -11.88 -9.20
CA SER A 23 -40.84 -13.09 -8.53
C SER A 23 -39.99 -13.96 -9.45
N ASP A 24 -40.32 -14.00 -10.75
CA ASP A 24 -39.59 -14.83 -11.72
C ASP A 24 -38.22 -14.24 -12.08
N LYS A 25 -38.06 -12.91 -12.11
CA LYS A 25 -36.73 -12.27 -12.33
C LYS A 25 -35.76 -12.44 -11.17
N ILE A 26 -36.22 -12.69 -9.96
CA ILE A 26 -35.38 -12.92 -8.79
C ILE A 26 -34.88 -14.37 -8.74
N LYS A 27 -35.60 -15.31 -9.36
CA LYS A 27 -35.13 -16.70 -9.46
C LYS A 27 -33.97 -16.85 -10.46
N ASP A 28 -34.08 -16.22 -11.63
CA ASP A 28 -33.03 -16.28 -12.67
C ASP A 28 -31.72 -15.61 -12.23
N ALA A 29 -31.78 -14.60 -11.33
CA ALA A 29 -30.60 -13.96 -10.77
C ALA A 29 -29.88 -14.80 -9.68
N LYS A 30 -30.53 -15.80 -9.09
CA LYS A 30 -29.91 -16.70 -8.10
C LYS A 30 -29.21 -17.88 -8.73
N ASP A 31 -29.63 -18.35 -9.89
CA ASP A 31 -28.99 -19.48 -10.56
C ASP A 31 -27.68 -19.10 -11.28
N ASP A 32 -27.46 -17.80 -11.60
CA ASP A 32 -26.19 -17.33 -12.18
C ASP A 32 -25.06 -17.11 -11.14
N LEU A 33 -25.35 -17.18 -9.85
CA LEU A 33 -24.36 -17.03 -8.78
C LEU A 33 -23.73 -18.37 -8.30
N THR A 34 -24.17 -19.52 -8.83
CA THR A 34 -23.73 -20.82 -8.31
C THR A 34 -22.80 -21.60 -9.20
N MET A 35 -22.35 -21.06 -10.36
CA MET A 35 -21.40 -21.75 -11.23
C MET A 35 -20.22 -20.87 -11.68
N ARG A 36 -19.49 -20.32 -10.73
CA ARG A 36 -18.05 -20.11 -10.94
C ARG A 36 -17.32 -21.18 -10.15
N THR A 37 -17.17 -22.34 -10.75
CA THR A 37 -16.12 -23.30 -10.36
C THR A 37 -14.80 -22.55 -10.36
N PRO A 38 -14.00 -22.61 -9.29
CA PRO A 38 -12.65 -22.05 -9.36
C PRO A 38 -11.91 -22.81 -10.47
N SER A 39 -11.49 -22.07 -11.49
CA SER A 39 -10.59 -22.55 -12.51
C SER A 39 -9.36 -23.14 -11.82
N ASN A 40 -8.96 -24.31 -12.24
CA ASN A 40 -7.85 -25.13 -11.87
C ASN A 40 -6.65 -24.31 -11.32
N THR A 41 -6.44 -24.38 -10.00
CA THR A 41 -5.45 -23.60 -9.23
C THR A 41 -4.04 -24.20 -9.32
N ASN A 42 -3.56 -24.51 -10.51
CA ASN A 42 -2.18 -24.94 -10.74
C ASN A 42 -1.33 -23.88 -11.46
N ASP A 43 -1.89 -22.71 -11.81
CA ASP A 43 -1.07 -21.55 -12.08
C ASP A 43 -0.63 -20.97 -10.73
N PRO A 44 0.69 -20.82 -10.47
CA PRO A 44 1.13 -20.12 -9.28
C PRO A 44 0.51 -18.72 -9.35
N ILE A 45 -0.37 -18.41 -8.39
CA ILE A 45 -0.85 -17.04 -8.21
C ILE A 45 0.43 -16.22 -8.03
N LYS A 46 0.82 -15.47 -9.08
CA LYS A 46 1.97 -14.57 -8.99
C LYS A 46 1.70 -13.64 -7.82
N SER A 47 2.47 -13.78 -6.78
CA SER A 47 2.30 -13.03 -5.55
C SER A 47 2.30 -11.53 -5.88
N ILE A 48 1.25 -10.83 -5.47
CA ILE A 48 1.20 -9.36 -5.46
C ILE A 48 1.85 -8.80 -4.19
N ILE A 49 2.64 -9.62 -3.51
CA ILE A 49 3.33 -9.30 -2.27
C ILE A 49 4.80 -9.63 -2.45
N ILE A 50 5.67 -8.66 -2.21
CA ILE A 50 7.10 -8.87 -2.00
C ILE A 50 7.32 -8.83 -0.50
N HIS A 51 7.89 -9.90 0.06
CA HIS A 51 8.32 -9.98 1.45
C HIS A 51 9.78 -10.36 1.48
N GLU A 52 10.62 -9.56 2.12
CA GLU A 52 12.05 -9.79 2.23
C GLU A 52 12.55 -9.50 3.64
N GLU A 53 13.53 -10.28 4.09
CA GLU A 53 14.26 -10.02 5.32
C GLU A 53 15.73 -9.75 4.98
N VAL A 54 16.26 -8.62 5.44
CA VAL A 54 17.59 -8.15 5.05
C VAL A 54 18.37 -7.69 6.27
N ASP A 55 19.57 -8.25 6.46
CA ASP A 55 20.46 -7.85 7.54
C ASP A 55 21.41 -6.73 7.10
N PHE A 56 21.57 -5.74 7.98
CA PHE A 56 22.50 -4.63 7.84
C PHE A 56 23.43 -4.56 9.06
N THR A 57 24.69 -4.20 8.84
CA THR A 57 25.65 -3.95 9.92
C THR A 57 25.40 -2.62 10.64
N ALA A 58 24.68 -1.70 9.99
CA ALA A 58 24.33 -0.40 10.53
C ALA A 58 23.16 -0.50 11.53
N SER A 59 23.15 0.38 12.52
CA SER A 59 22.05 0.47 13.50
C SER A 59 20.73 0.90 12.87
N PRO A 60 19.56 0.58 13.49
CA PRO A 60 18.26 1.00 13.02
C PRO A 60 18.15 2.51 12.78
N LYS A 61 18.79 3.31 13.63
CA LYS A 61 18.84 4.77 13.46
C LYS A 61 19.51 5.17 12.13
N ARG A 62 20.68 4.60 11.82
CA ARG A 62 21.39 4.94 10.58
C ARG A 62 20.64 4.51 9.34
N LEU A 63 20.00 3.33 9.37
CA LEU A 63 19.17 2.84 8.26
C LEU A 63 17.90 3.70 8.08
N TYR A 64 17.23 4.05 9.17
CA TYR A 64 16.06 4.94 9.17
C TYR A 64 16.39 6.32 8.55
N GLU A 65 17.50 6.92 8.98
CA GLU A 65 17.97 8.19 8.45
C GLU A 65 18.33 8.09 6.95
N ALA A 66 19.01 7.05 6.52
CA ALA A 66 19.36 6.87 5.12
C ALA A 66 18.14 6.77 4.20
N LEU A 67 17.05 6.14 4.68
CA LEU A 67 15.81 5.99 3.91
C LEU A 67 14.96 7.28 3.84
N LEU A 68 15.09 8.19 4.81
CA LEU A 68 14.23 9.39 4.92
C LEU A 68 14.97 10.71 4.68
N ASP A 69 16.28 10.74 4.72
CA ASP A 69 17.05 11.95 4.45
C ASP A 69 17.41 12.04 2.97
N ALA A 70 16.95 13.09 2.28
CA ALA A 70 17.13 13.26 0.83
C ALA A 70 18.61 13.26 0.40
N LYS A 71 19.52 13.79 1.24
CA LYS A 71 20.96 13.82 0.92
C LYS A 71 21.57 12.43 1.04
N GLN A 72 21.23 11.69 2.11
CA GLN A 72 21.69 10.33 2.30
C GLN A 72 21.10 9.38 1.26
N PHE A 73 19.81 9.53 0.94
CA PHE A 73 19.17 8.79 -0.14
C PHE A 73 19.88 9.01 -1.48
N THR A 74 20.14 10.28 -1.84
CA THR A 74 20.89 10.63 -3.05
C THR A 74 22.31 10.05 -3.01
N ALA A 75 22.95 10.05 -1.85
CA ALA A 75 24.32 9.52 -1.70
C ALA A 75 24.40 8.01 -1.92
N PHE A 76 23.46 7.21 -1.38
CA PHE A 76 23.52 5.77 -1.60
C PHE A 76 22.95 5.35 -2.96
N SER A 77 21.89 6.01 -3.45
CA SER A 77 21.23 5.62 -4.71
C SER A 77 21.93 6.16 -5.96
N GLY A 78 22.78 7.18 -5.81
CA GLY A 78 23.42 7.88 -6.91
C GLY A 78 22.45 8.74 -7.74
N ARG A 79 21.19 8.93 -7.28
CA ARG A 79 20.17 9.68 -7.99
C ARG A 79 19.47 10.69 -7.08
N PRO A 80 19.10 11.88 -7.57
CA PRO A 80 18.41 12.91 -6.80
C PRO A 80 17.14 12.37 -6.12
N ALA A 81 16.93 12.85 -4.90
CA ALA A 81 15.72 12.62 -4.12
C ALA A 81 15.28 13.92 -3.45
N ASP A 82 13.97 14.05 -3.27
CA ASP A 82 13.33 15.06 -2.42
C ASP A 82 12.37 14.34 -1.46
N ILE A 83 12.52 14.57 -0.16
CA ILE A 83 11.79 13.84 0.87
C ILE A 83 11.35 14.80 1.96
N ASN A 84 10.05 15.00 2.09
CA ASN A 84 9.47 15.62 3.29
C ASN A 84 9.34 14.54 4.37
N ARG A 85 10.08 14.68 5.48
CA ARG A 85 10.21 13.69 6.57
C ARG A 85 9.04 13.68 7.56
N GLU A 86 7.93 14.30 7.22
CA GLU A 86 6.73 14.33 8.06
C GLU A 86 5.74 13.22 7.65
N VAL A 87 4.87 12.80 8.57
CA VAL A 87 3.70 11.97 8.24
C VAL A 87 2.80 12.77 7.29
N GLY A 88 2.36 12.16 6.19
CA GLY A 88 1.68 12.82 5.08
C GLY A 88 2.61 13.57 4.12
N GLY A 89 3.90 13.73 4.46
CA GLY A 89 4.90 14.38 3.63
C GLY A 89 5.13 13.64 2.32
N ALA A 90 5.22 14.38 1.21
CA ALA A 90 5.49 13.84 -0.11
C ALA A 90 6.97 13.49 -0.26
N PHE A 91 7.26 12.51 -1.11
CA PHE A 91 8.60 12.21 -1.57
C PHE A 91 8.66 11.98 -3.07
N SER A 92 9.83 12.25 -3.64
CA SER A 92 10.20 11.99 -5.03
C SER A 92 11.62 11.40 -5.04
N LEU A 93 11.77 10.18 -5.54
CA LEU A 93 13.01 9.40 -5.50
C LEU A 93 13.48 9.06 -6.91
N PHE A 94 14.77 8.78 -7.07
CA PHE A 94 15.39 8.39 -8.34
C PHE A 94 15.08 9.37 -9.48
N SER A 95 15.30 10.68 -9.24
CA SER A 95 15.01 11.75 -10.21
C SER A 95 13.53 11.83 -10.60
N GLY A 96 12.61 11.51 -9.68
CA GLY A 96 11.17 11.59 -9.92
C GLY A 96 10.53 10.33 -10.48
N HIS A 97 11.29 9.25 -10.68
CA HIS A 97 10.73 7.99 -11.18
C HIS A 97 9.77 7.33 -10.15
N ILE A 98 10.07 7.48 -8.86
CA ILE A 98 9.23 6.99 -7.77
C ILE A 98 8.69 8.19 -7.00
N VAL A 99 7.38 8.21 -6.74
CA VAL A 99 6.71 9.25 -5.96
C VAL A 99 5.77 8.65 -4.93
N GLY A 100 5.50 9.39 -3.86
CA GLY A 100 4.61 8.91 -2.82
C GLY A 100 4.48 9.84 -1.64
N ARG A 101 3.94 9.27 -0.53
CA ARG A 101 3.79 9.95 0.76
C ARG A 101 4.13 9.03 1.91
N ASN A 102 4.70 9.59 2.96
CA ASN A 102 4.87 8.90 4.23
C ASN A 102 3.51 8.73 4.91
N VAL A 103 3.10 7.50 5.17
CA VAL A 103 1.83 7.16 5.85
C VAL A 103 2.04 7.06 7.36
N GLU A 104 3.13 6.42 7.77
CA GLU A 104 3.51 6.27 9.17
C GLU A 104 5.03 6.35 9.31
N LEU A 105 5.47 7.06 10.33
CA LEU A 105 6.87 7.17 10.71
C LEU A 105 7.02 6.93 12.21
N VAL A 106 7.58 5.78 12.59
CA VAL A 106 7.98 5.47 13.96
C VAL A 106 9.50 5.53 14.02
N PRO A 107 10.09 6.54 14.68
CA PRO A 107 11.53 6.79 14.63
C PRO A 107 12.37 5.55 14.95
N ASN A 108 13.27 5.21 14.03
CA ASN A 108 14.20 4.08 14.11
C ASN A 108 13.56 2.68 14.19
N GLN A 109 12.25 2.57 13.96
CA GLN A 109 11.51 1.32 14.09
C GLN A 109 10.69 0.96 12.84
N ARG A 110 9.97 1.94 12.26
CA ARG A 110 9.09 1.64 11.14
C ARG A 110 8.86 2.84 10.21
N ILE A 111 8.83 2.56 8.92
CA ILE A 111 8.42 3.50 7.87
C ILE A 111 7.33 2.80 7.07
N VAL A 112 6.20 3.46 6.86
CA VAL A 112 5.14 3.01 5.94
C VAL A 112 4.90 4.11 4.93
N GLN A 113 4.87 3.75 3.65
CA GLN A 113 4.72 4.69 2.55
C GLN A 113 3.63 4.24 1.57
N ALA A 114 2.80 5.17 1.12
CA ALA A 114 2.06 5.03 -0.13
C ALA A 114 3.02 5.35 -1.28
N TRP A 115 3.26 4.38 -2.17
CA TRP A 115 4.38 4.37 -3.10
C TRP A 115 3.90 4.02 -4.52
N ARG A 116 4.44 4.65 -5.54
CA ARG A 116 4.20 4.30 -6.94
C ARG A 116 5.37 4.69 -7.82
N THR A 117 5.51 4.02 -8.96
CA THR A 117 6.29 4.54 -10.08
C THR A 117 5.41 5.47 -10.94
N VAL A 118 6.02 6.42 -11.63
CA VAL A 118 5.27 7.43 -12.42
C VAL A 118 4.59 6.85 -13.65
N ASP A 119 5.03 5.71 -14.14
CA ASP A 119 4.48 4.97 -15.28
C ASP A 119 3.25 4.11 -14.94
N TRP A 120 2.90 3.98 -13.64
CA TRP A 120 1.64 3.32 -13.26
C TRP A 120 0.42 4.20 -13.59
N PRO A 121 -0.77 3.60 -13.79
CA PRO A 121 -1.99 4.38 -13.98
C PRO A 121 -2.19 5.42 -12.88
N GLU A 122 -2.75 6.58 -13.24
CA GLU A 122 -2.99 7.65 -12.28
C GLU A 122 -3.86 7.16 -11.11
N GLY A 123 -3.49 7.56 -9.88
CA GLY A 123 -4.20 7.18 -8.66
C GLY A 123 -3.89 5.77 -8.13
N VAL A 124 -3.12 4.96 -8.87
CA VAL A 124 -2.69 3.63 -8.39
C VAL A 124 -1.47 3.77 -7.50
N TYR A 125 -1.59 3.30 -6.26
CA TYR A 125 -0.53 3.26 -5.25
C TYR A 125 -0.44 1.87 -4.63
N SER A 126 0.76 1.50 -4.23
CA SER A 126 1.06 0.35 -3.38
C SER A 126 1.42 0.83 -1.98
N ILE A 127 1.54 -0.12 -1.04
CA ILE A 127 2.05 0.14 0.30
C ILE A 127 3.39 -0.54 0.45
N VAL A 128 4.37 0.24 0.89
CA VAL A 128 5.71 -0.23 1.25
C VAL A 128 5.89 -0.05 2.75
N LYS A 129 6.37 -1.10 3.43
CA LYS A 129 6.67 -1.08 4.86
C LYS A 129 8.10 -1.54 5.11
N PHE A 130 8.83 -0.75 5.87
CA PHE A 130 10.15 -1.09 6.43
C PHE A 130 9.99 -1.22 7.95
N GLU A 131 10.22 -2.40 8.51
CA GLU A 131 10.26 -2.64 9.94
C GLU A 131 11.70 -2.94 10.37
N LEU A 132 12.24 -2.11 11.25
CA LEU A 132 13.65 -2.09 11.64
C LEU A 132 13.80 -2.68 13.04
N LYS A 133 14.38 -3.87 13.15
CA LYS A 133 14.63 -4.53 14.42
C LYS A 133 16.12 -4.49 14.76
N ALA A 134 16.45 -4.03 15.95
CA ALA A 134 17.84 -4.09 16.41
C ALA A 134 18.30 -5.54 16.54
N GLN A 135 19.47 -5.86 15.96
CA GLN A 135 20.10 -7.18 16.01
C GLN A 135 21.59 -7.02 16.28
N GLY A 136 21.98 -7.19 17.55
CA GLY A 136 23.35 -6.87 17.98
C GLY A 136 23.66 -5.39 17.77
N SER A 137 24.72 -5.08 17.01
CA SER A 137 25.07 -3.72 16.61
C SER A 137 24.39 -3.28 15.31
N GLY A 138 23.71 -4.20 14.62
CA GLY A 138 23.10 -4.00 13.32
C GLY A 138 21.59 -3.93 13.35
N THR A 139 20.99 -4.12 12.18
CA THR A 139 19.54 -4.10 11.95
C THR A 139 19.11 -5.31 11.15
N HIS A 140 18.09 -6.01 11.63
CA HIS A 140 17.28 -6.93 10.86
C HIS A 140 16.08 -6.15 10.32
N LEU A 141 16.05 -5.93 9.02
CA LEU A 141 14.97 -5.26 8.30
C LEU A 141 13.97 -6.31 7.83
N ILE A 142 12.69 -6.13 8.17
CA ILE A 142 11.56 -6.83 7.56
C ILE A 142 10.88 -5.86 6.60
N PHE A 143 10.82 -6.25 5.35
CA PHE A 143 10.30 -5.44 4.27
C PHE A 143 9.09 -6.09 3.62
N ASP A 144 8.02 -5.31 3.47
CA ASP A 144 6.82 -5.71 2.73
C ASP A 144 6.47 -4.66 1.67
N HIS A 145 6.19 -5.10 0.45
CA HIS A 145 5.62 -4.27 -0.61
C HIS A 145 4.37 -4.97 -1.14
N ILE A 146 3.21 -4.34 -0.99
CA ILE A 146 1.90 -4.94 -1.29
C ILE A 146 1.05 -4.00 -2.16
N GLY A 147 0.15 -4.60 -2.97
CA GLY A 147 -0.85 -3.86 -3.72
C GLY A 147 -0.31 -3.14 -4.97
N PHE A 148 0.84 -3.52 -5.49
CA PHE A 148 1.34 -3.05 -6.79
C PHE A 148 0.58 -3.71 -7.95
N PRO A 149 0.60 -3.14 -9.18
CA PRO A 149 -0.06 -3.71 -10.33
C PRO A 149 0.42 -5.13 -10.64
N GLU A 150 -0.51 -5.98 -11.07
CA GLU A 150 -0.25 -7.37 -11.43
C GLU A 150 0.85 -7.48 -12.51
N GLY A 151 1.67 -8.53 -12.41
CA GLY A 151 2.77 -8.80 -13.36
C GLY A 151 4.06 -8.02 -13.08
N LEU A 152 4.10 -7.11 -12.10
CA LEU A 152 5.30 -6.33 -11.78
C LEU A 152 6.16 -6.92 -10.66
N HIS A 153 5.79 -8.06 -10.09
CA HIS A 153 6.50 -8.67 -8.95
C HIS A 153 8.01 -8.79 -9.18
N ASP A 154 8.41 -9.49 -10.22
CA ASP A 154 9.83 -9.80 -10.47
C ASP A 154 10.65 -8.52 -10.74
N HIS A 155 10.09 -7.61 -11.54
CA HIS A 155 10.72 -6.31 -11.81
C HIS A 155 10.91 -5.45 -10.56
N LEU A 156 9.91 -5.41 -9.67
CA LEU A 156 9.99 -4.67 -8.43
C LEU A 156 10.95 -5.33 -7.44
N ALA A 157 10.93 -6.67 -7.32
CA ALA A 157 11.86 -7.40 -6.45
C ALA A 157 13.32 -7.17 -6.87
N GLU A 158 13.63 -7.27 -8.18
CA GLU A 158 14.95 -6.94 -8.71
C GLU A 158 15.35 -5.48 -8.42
N GLY A 159 14.38 -4.56 -8.56
CA GLY A 159 14.57 -3.14 -8.25
C GLY A 159 14.91 -2.90 -6.78
N TRP A 160 14.21 -3.54 -5.84
CA TRP A 160 14.52 -3.47 -4.41
C TRP A 160 15.90 -4.01 -4.11
N HIS A 161 16.25 -5.17 -4.68
CA HIS A 161 17.57 -5.77 -4.47
C HIS A 161 18.69 -4.88 -4.99
N GLY A 162 18.67 -4.47 -6.26
CA GLY A 162 19.77 -3.76 -6.90
C GLY A 162 19.88 -2.28 -6.55
N HIS A 163 18.73 -1.58 -6.39
CA HIS A 163 18.72 -0.14 -6.16
C HIS A 163 18.62 0.26 -4.70
N TYR A 164 18.14 -0.62 -3.81
CA TYR A 164 18.06 -0.35 -2.38
C TYR A 164 19.03 -1.19 -1.57
N TRP A 165 18.87 -2.51 -1.52
CA TRP A 165 19.60 -3.34 -0.55
C TRP A 165 21.12 -3.34 -0.79
N GLU A 166 21.55 -3.55 -2.02
CA GLU A 166 22.99 -3.54 -2.34
C GLU A 166 23.60 -2.16 -2.09
N GLN A 167 22.93 -1.10 -2.51
CA GLN A 167 23.43 0.27 -2.38
C GLN A 167 23.46 0.72 -0.91
N LEU A 168 22.40 0.41 -0.14
CA LEU A 168 22.37 0.68 1.30
C LEU A 168 23.44 -0.10 2.07
N LYS A 169 23.65 -1.40 1.76
CA LYS A 169 24.72 -2.20 2.37
C LYS A 169 26.09 -1.60 2.11
N ASN A 170 26.32 -1.09 0.91
CA ASN A 170 27.59 -0.45 0.55
C ASN A 170 27.78 0.89 1.25
N TYR A 171 26.73 1.70 1.35
CA TYR A 171 26.75 3.04 1.95
C TYR A 171 26.86 2.99 3.47
N LEU A 172 26.26 2.00 4.12
CA LEU A 172 26.15 1.91 5.57
C LEU A 172 27.25 1.06 6.25
N ARG A 173 28.19 0.55 5.49
CA ARG A 173 29.38 -0.18 6.01
C ARG A 173 30.23 0.66 6.96
#